data_8122170a68d3ae9728a1769bf550280f
#
_entry.id   8122170a68d3ae9728a1769bf550280f
#
_cell.length_a   1.000
_cell.length_b   1.000
_cell.length_c   1.000
_cell.angle_alpha   90.00
_cell.angle_beta   90.00
_cell.angle_gamma   90.00
#
_symmetry.space_group_name_H-M   'P 1'
#
loop_
_entity.id
_entity.type
_entity.pdbx_description
1 polymer ?
#
loop_
_entity_poly.entity_id
_entity_poly.type
_entity_poly.pdbx_seq_one_letter_code
_entity_poly.pdbx_strand_id
1 'polypeptide(L)'
;MRELTVVEVRLDDEEGSPVLILKEVEGERQLAIWMSAAGAAGILGALQDADADHPSSHERMIALIASVGAEVSVAHIGGHQEGVFYAELIVDGRPVNARPSDAIAVALRAGVPIKVAEAVLDAVGVV
;
A
#
# COMPACT_ATOMS: atom_id res chain seq x y z
N MET A 1 5.69 -2.92 -14.84
CA MET A 1 5.35 -2.85 -13.41
C MET A 1 5.64 -4.16 -12.73
N ARG A 2 6.08 -4.09 -11.50
CA ARG A 2 6.38 -5.29 -10.70
C ARG A 2 5.38 -5.43 -9.56
N GLU A 3 4.90 -6.64 -9.35
CA GLU A 3 4.03 -6.92 -8.21
C GLU A 3 4.84 -7.08 -6.94
N LEU A 4 4.33 -6.50 -5.84
CA LEU A 4 4.95 -6.56 -4.53
C LEU A 4 4.05 -7.29 -3.53
N THR A 5 4.68 -7.92 -2.56
CA THR A 5 3.98 -8.47 -1.39
C THR A 5 4.49 -7.78 -0.13
N VAL A 6 3.63 -7.69 0.88
CA VAL A 6 4.01 -7.15 2.18
C VAL A 6 4.82 -8.19 2.93
N VAL A 7 6.00 -7.81 3.40
CA VAL A 7 6.84 -8.67 4.23
C VAL A 7 6.52 -8.47 5.71
N GLU A 8 6.61 -7.22 6.16
CA GLU A 8 6.36 -6.89 7.57
C GLU A 8 6.20 -5.37 7.76
N VAL A 9 5.68 -5.02 8.92
CA VAL A 9 5.74 -3.64 9.42
C VAL A 9 6.65 -3.66 10.64
N ARG A 10 7.70 -2.82 10.62
CA ARG A 10 8.67 -2.69 11.72
C ARG A 10 8.64 -1.30 12.31
N LEU A 11 9.05 -1.20 13.57
CA LEU A 11 9.38 0.11 14.15
C LEU A 11 10.86 0.38 13.93
N ASP A 12 11.17 1.60 13.49
CA ASP A 12 12.54 2.07 13.41
C ASP A 12 13.04 2.32 14.83
N ASP A 13 14.09 1.62 15.25
CA ASP A 13 14.59 1.67 16.62
C ASP A 13 15.10 3.05 17.03
N GLU A 14 15.55 3.87 16.08
CA GLU A 14 16.10 5.19 16.36
C GLU A 14 15.01 6.25 16.54
N GLU A 15 13.97 6.21 15.72
CA GLU A 15 12.94 7.24 15.71
C GLU A 15 11.55 6.74 16.14
N GLY A 16 11.39 5.43 16.27
CA GLY A 16 10.11 4.82 16.60
C GLY A 16 9.07 4.94 15.48
N SER A 17 9.49 5.35 14.28
CA SER A 17 8.60 5.48 13.14
C SER A 17 8.34 4.13 12.49
N PRO A 18 7.08 3.82 12.14
CA PRO A 18 6.81 2.57 11.43
C PRO A 18 7.40 2.58 10.02
N VAL A 19 7.92 1.43 9.62
CA VAL A 19 8.38 1.21 8.26
C VAL A 19 7.73 -0.05 7.70
N LEU A 20 7.15 0.06 6.51
CA LEU A 20 6.58 -1.06 5.79
C LEU A 20 7.62 -1.62 4.84
N ILE A 21 7.86 -2.91 4.92
CA ILE A 21 8.77 -3.61 4.01
C ILE A 21 7.95 -4.41 3.00
N LEU A 22 8.18 -4.10 1.73
CA LEU A 22 7.57 -4.79 0.60
C LEU A 22 8.68 -5.48 -0.20
N LYS A 23 8.35 -6.58 -0.86
CA LYS A 23 9.30 -7.35 -1.67
C LYS A 23 8.68 -7.72 -3.00
N GLU A 24 9.49 -7.76 -4.07
CA GLU A 24 9.05 -8.29 -5.36
C GLU A 24 8.53 -9.71 -5.20
N VAL A 25 7.37 -10.00 -5.78
CA VAL A 25 6.82 -11.36 -5.80
C VAL A 25 7.73 -12.28 -6.63
N GLU A 26 8.23 -11.80 -7.75
CA GLU A 26 9.08 -12.55 -8.67
C GLU A 26 10.52 -12.05 -8.71
N GLY A 27 11.05 -11.58 -7.57
CA GLY A 27 12.40 -11.07 -7.51
C GLY A 27 12.91 -10.94 -6.09
N GLU A 28 14.04 -10.26 -5.94
CA GLU A 28 14.75 -10.14 -4.67
C GLU A 28 14.73 -8.73 -4.09
N ARG A 29 14.33 -7.72 -4.88
CA ARG A 29 14.40 -6.34 -4.42
C ARG A 29 13.27 -6.03 -3.45
N GLN A 30 13.60 -5.22 -2.44
CA GLN A 30 12.66 -4.78 -1.41
C GLN A 30 12.52 -3.27 -1.44
N LEU A 31 11.37 -2.79 -0.99
CA LEU A 31 11.12 -1.38 -0.74
C LEU A 31 10.83 -1.16 0.73
N ALA A 32 11.36 -0.08 1.29
CA ALA A 32 11.04 0.36 2.63
C ALA A 32 10.26 1.68 2.53
N ILE A 33 9.06 1.71 3.08
CA ILE A 33 8.21 2.91 3.07
C ILE A 33 7.91 3.30 4.52
N TRP A 34 8.44 4.45 4.94
CA TRP A 34 8.11 5.01 6.25
C TRP A 34 6.74 5.66 6.21
N MET A 35 5.98 5.53 7.27
CA MET A 35 4.63 6.05 7.33
C MET A 35 4.24 6.48 8.74
N SER A 36 3.08 7.12 8.88
CA SER A 36 2.54 7.48 10.18
C SER A 36 2.08 6.24 10.96
N ALA A 37 1.95 6.40 12.27
CA ALA A 37 1.41 5.33 13.10
C ALA A 37 -0.01 4.93 12.66
N ALA A 38 -0.83 5.90 12.26
CA ALA A 38 -2.18 5.64 11.77
C ALA A 38 -2.16 4.84 10.45
N GLY A 39 -1.24 5.19 9.53
CA GLY A 39 -1.07 4.46 8.28
C GLY A 39 -0.65 3.01 8.53
N ALA A 40 0.32 2.81 9.41
CA ALA A 40 0.78 1.47 9.78
C ALA A 40 -0.33 0.66 10.45
N ALA A 41 -1.13 1.28 11.33
CA ALA A 41 -2.24 0.60 11.99
C ALA A 41 -3.30 0.12 10.99
N GLY A 42 -3.58 0.92 9.96
CA GLY A 42 -4.50 0.53 8.88
C GLY A 42 -4.02 -0.70 8.13
N ILE A 43 -2.73 -0.77 7.83
CA ILE A 43 -2.12 -1.92 7.13
C ILE A 43 -2.11 -3.15 8.04
N LEU A 44 -1.70 -3.00 9.30
CA LEU A 44 -1.70 -4.10 10.26
C LEU A 44 -3.10 -4.67 10.46
N GLY A 45 -4.11 -3.81 10.56
CA GLY A 45 -5.50 -4.23 10.66
C GLY A 45 -5.94 -5.05 9.44
N ALA A 46 -5.55 -4.63 8.25
CA ALA A 46 -5.84 -5.36 7.01
C ALA A 46 -5.15 -6.72 6.96
N LEU A 47 -3.89 -6.79 7.40
CA LEU A 47 -3.12 -8.03 7.41
C LEU A 47 -3.67 -9.04 8.42
N GLN A 48 -4.17 -8.56 9.54
CA GLN A 48 -4.72 -9.41 10.61
C GLN A 48 -6.17 -9.79 10.37
N ASP A 49 -6.81 -9.22 9.35
CA ASP A 49 -8.23 -9.38 9.08
C ASP A 49 -9.06 -9.15 10.34
N ALA A 50 -8.69 -8.11 11.08
CA ALA A 50 -9.30 -7.82 12.37
C ALA A 50 -10.72 -7.32 12.19
N ASP A 51 -11.70 -8.05 12.73
CA ASP A 51 -13.07 -7.61 12.84
C ASP A 51 -13.13 -6.55 13.93
N ALA A 52 -13.18 -5.30 13.52
CA ALA A 52 -13.50 -4.22 14.44
C ALA A 52 -15.02 -4.08 14.52
N ASP A 53 -15.54 -3.67 15.69
CA ASP A 53 -16.96 -3.35 15.85
C ASP A 53 -17.41 -2.26 14.87
N HIS A 54 -16.46 -1.51 14.33
CA HIS A 54 -16.68 -0.48 13.33
C HIS A 54 -15.80 -0.71 12.11
N PRO A 55 -16.36 -0.59 10.88
CA PRO A 55 -15.55 -0.69 9.67
C PRO A 55 -14.46 0.37 9.65
N SER A 56 -13.27 0.01 9.19
CA SER A 56 -12.19 0.98 8.99
C SER A 56 -12.54 1.96 7.86
N SER A 57 -11.82 3.08 7.81
CA SER A 57 -11.98 4.03 6.70
C SER A 57 -11.72 3.37 5.35
N HIS A 58 -10.78 2.44 5.29
CA HIS A 58 -10.44 1.72 4.04
C HIS A 58 -11.57 0.78 3.61
N GLU A 59 -12.22 0.11 4.56
CA GLU A 59 -13.39 -0.71 4.25
C GLU A 59 -14.55 0.15 3.74
N ARG A 60 -14.73 1.35 4.30
CA ARG A 60 -15.75 2.29 3.84
C ARG A 60 -15.45 2.82 2.45
N MET A 61 -14.17 3.08 2.13
CA MET A 61 -13.75 3.46 0.77
C MET A 61 -14.14 2.38 -0.23
N ILE A 62 -13.86 1.13 0.08
CA ILE A 62 -14.21 -0.01 -0.79
C ILE A 62 -15.73 -0.10 -0.96
N ALA A 63 -16.47 0.04 0.14
CA ALA A 63 -17.93 -0.01 0.09
C ALA A 63 -18.54 1.13 -0.74
N LEU A 64 -17.99 2.34 -0.61
CA LEU A 64 -18.43 3.49 -1.42
C LEU A 64 -18.17 3.27 -2.90
N ILE A 65 -17.00 2.77 -3.25
CA ILE A 65 -16.63 2.47 -4.63
C ILE A 65 -17.57 1.41 -5.20
N ALA A 66 -17.82 0.34 -4.45
CA ALA A 66 -18.76 -0.72 -4.87
C ALA A 66 -20.19 -0.21 -5.00
N SER A 67 -20.61 0.74 -4.15
CA SER A 67 -21.97 1.27 -4.17
C SER A 67 -22.32 2.02 -5.46
N VAL A 68 -21.32 2.52 -6.18
CA VAL A 68 -21.52 3.17 -7.47
C VAL A 68 -21.16 2.23 -8.64
N GLY A 69 -21.00 0.94 -8.38
CA GLY A 69 -20.75 -0.05 -9.42
C GLY A 69 -19.30 -0.09 -9.92
N ALA A 70 -18.38 0.51 -9.19
CA ALA A 70 -16.96 0.55 -9.57
C ALA A 70 -16.14 -0.48 -8.79
N GLU A 71 -14.94 -0.79 -9.27
CA GLU A 71 -14.02 -1.74 -8.65
C GLU A 71 -12.60 -1.22 -8.63
N VAL A 72 -11.91 -1.45 -7.52
CA VAL A 72 -10.48 -1.24 -7.41
C VAL A 72 -9.78 -2.45 -8.03
N SER A 73 -8.81 -2.22 -8.90
CA SER A 73 -8.08 -3.31 -9.58
C SER A 73 -6.63 -3.45 -9.10
N VAL A 74 -5.99 -2.36 -8.68
CA VAL A 74 -4.60 -2.39 -8.26
C VAL A 74 -4.26 -1.15 -7.44
N ALA A 75 -3.34 -1.29 -6.49
CA ALA A 75 -2.65 -0.17 -5.86
C ALA A 75 -1.30 -0.02 -6.54
N HIS A 76 -1.02 1.13 -7.09
CA HIS A 76 0.18 1.39 -7.89
C HIS A 76 1.08 2.43 -7.23
N ILE A 77 2.32 2.05 -6.94
CA ILE A 77 3.35 2.98 -6.47
C ILE A 77 4.11 3.43 -7.70
N GLY A 78 3.76 4.62 -8.20
CA GLY A 78 4.21 5.09 -9.51
C GLY A 78 5.42 6.00 -9.47
N GLY A 79 5.81 6.53 -8.32
CA GLY A 79 6.91 7.47 -8.26
C GLY A 79 7.54 7.60 -6.88
N HIS A 80 8.73 8.16 -6.89
CA HIS A 80 9.49 8.48 -5.69
C HIS A 80 10.33 9.73 -5.97
N GLN A 81 10.21 10.74 -5.12
CA GLN A 81 11.04 11.96 -5.20
C GLN A 81 11.40 12.41 -3.79
N GLU A 82 12.70 12.60 -3.56
CA GLU A 82 13.21 13.18 -2.32
C GLU A 82 12.66 12.51 -1.06
N GLY A 83 12.63 11.18 -1.05
CA GLY A 83 12.15 10.40 0.09
C GLY A 83 10.63 10.23 0.14
N VAL A 84 9.89 10.80 -0.80
CA VAL A 84 8.43 10.73 -0.84
C VAL A 84 7.97 9.77 -1.93
N PHE A 85 7.18 8.77 -1.55
CA PHE A 85 6.53 7.88 -2.50
C PHE A 85 5.18 8.43 -2.93
N TYR A 86 4.86 8.23 -4.20
CA TYR A 86 3.58 8.63 -4.78
C TYR A 86 2.83 7.38 -5.21
N ALA A 87 1.57 7.32 -4.85
CA ALA A 87 0.74 6.15 -5.13
C ALA A 87 -0.62 6.55 -5.69
N GLU A 88 -1.27 5.57 -6.29
CA GLU A 88 -2.62 5.73 -6.81
C GLU A 88 -3.36 4.40 -6.73
N LEU A 89 -4.67 4.48 -6.60
CA LEU A 89 -5.56 3.34 -6.77
C LEU A 89 -6.12 3.40 -8.18
N ILE A 90 -6.16 2.27 -8.86
CA ILE A 90 -6.80 2.20 -10.17
C ILE A 90 -8.23 1.71 -9.95
N VAL A 91 -9.19 2.58 -10.26
CA VAL A 91 -10.62 2.33 -10.09
C VAL A 91 -11.28 2.39 -11.45
N ASP A 92 -11.78 1.26 -11.94
CA ASP A 92 -12.33 1.14 -13.30
C ASP A 92 -11.41 1.71 -14.36
N GLY A 93 -10.10 1.41 -14.25
CA GLY A 93 -9.08 1.89 -15.18
C GLY A 93 -8.65 3.34 -15.00
N ARG A 94 -9.17 4.04 -13.99
CA ARG A 94 -8.85 5.45 -13.73
C ARG A 94 -7.95 5.58 -12.51
N PRO A 95 -6.87 6.37 -12.59
CA PRO A 95 -6.01 6.58 -11.43
C PRO A 95 -6.64 7.56 -10.45
N VAL A 96 -6.61 7.21 -9.17
CA VAL A 96 -7.03 8.07 -8.07
C VAL A 96 -5.85 8.22 -7.13
N ASN A 97 -5.38 9.44 -6.95
CA ASN A 97 -4.24 9.70 -6.08
C ASN A 97 -4.55 9.29 -4.64
N ALA A 98 -3.60 8.63 -4.00
CA ALA A 98 -3.73 8.18 -2.63
C ALA A 98 -2.35 8.19 -1.96
N ARG A 99 -2.34 8.32 -0.64
CA ARG A 99 -1.10 8.09 0.10
C ARG A 99 -0.72 6.62 -0.03
N PRO A 100 0.58 6.28 -0.07
CA PRO A 100 0.98 4.87 -0.15
C PRO A 100 0.34 3.99 0.91
N SER A 101 0.25 4.47 2.16
CA SER A 101 -0.37 3.72 3.25
C SER A 101 -1.84 3.42 3.00
N ASP A 102 -2.60 4.38 2.47
CA ASP A 102 -4.01 4.20 2.15
C ASP A 102 -4.20 3.25 0.97
N ALA A 103 -3.40 3.44 -0.08
CA ALA A 103 -3.50 2.59 -1.28
C ALA A 103 -3.20 1.13 -0.94
N ILE A 104 -2.17 0.88 -0.16
CA ILE A 104 -1.77 -0.47 0.24
C ILE A 104 -2.83 -1.11 1.15
N ALA A 105 -3.35 -0.36 2.14
CA ALA A 105 -4.39 -0.86 3.02
C ALA A 105 -5.67 -1.23 2.25
N VAL A 106 -6.08 -0.41 1.29
CA VAL A 106 -7.23 -0.71 0.42
C VAL A 106 -6.95 -1.95 -0.42
N ALA A 107 -5.76 -2.07 -1.01
CA ALA A 107 -5.41 -3.23 -1.82
C ALA A 107 -5.47 -4.53 -1.01
N LEU A 108 -4.92 -4.53 0.19
CA LEU A 108 -4.94 -5.70 1.07
C LEU A 108 -6.37 -6.12 1.42
N ARG A 109 -7.24 -5.17 1.75
CA ARG A 109 -8.64 -5.47 2.09
C ARG A 109 -9.47 -5.86 0.88
N ALA A 110 -9.20 -5.28 -0.28
CA ALA A 110 -9.89 -5.60 -1.53
C ALA A 110 -9.38 -6.89 -2.18
N GLY A 111 -8.23 -7.39 -1.73
CA GLY A 111 -7.63 -8.59 -2.32
C GLY A 111 -7.06 -8.35 -3.71
N VAL A 112 -6.59 -7.14 -4.00
CA VAL A 112 -6.03 -6.78 -5.30
C VAL A 112 -4.51 -6.59 -5.20
N PRO A 113 -3.77 -6.68 -6.32
CA PRO A 113 -2.32 -6.56 -6.29
C PRO A 113 -1.81 -5.18 -5.90
N ILE A 114 -0.62 -5.15 -5.31
CA ILE A 114 0.18 -3.94 -5.12
C ILE A 114 1.30 -4.02 -6.16
N LYS A 115 1.42 -2.98 -6.99
CA LYS A 115 2.44 -2.93 -8.03
C LYS A 115 3.28 -1.66 -7.92
N VAL A 116 4.51 -1.74 -8.38
CA VAL A 116 5.46 -0.62 -8.36
C VAL A 116 6.04 -0.42 -9.75
N ALA A 117 6.27 0.84 -10.11
CA ALA A 117 6.97 1.16 -11.34
C ALA A 117 8.42 0.67 -11.27
N GLU A 118 8.93 0.10 -12.36
CA GLU A 118 10.30 -0.40 -12.44
C GLU A 118 11.31 0.70 -12.05
N ALA A 119 11.07 1.93 -12.48
CA ALA A 119 11.94 3.06 -12.16
C ALA A 119 12.07 3.32 -10.66
N VAL A 120 11.02 3.05 -9.88
CA VAL A 120 11.08 3.21 -8.41
C VAL A 120 11.98 2.14 -7.80
N LEU A 121 11.85 0.90 -8.24
CA LEU A 121 12.72 -0.19 -7.78
C LEU A 121 14.18 0.06 -8.18
N ASP A 122 14.41 0.57 -9.38
CA ASP A 122 15.76 0.89 -9.84
C ASP A 122 16.40 1.98 -9.00
N ALA A 123 15.59 2.95 -8.56
CA ALA A 123 16.09 4.09 -7.79
C ALA A 123 16.31 3.76 -6.31
N VAL A 124 15.39 3.04 -5.66
CA VAL A 124 15.40 2.89 -4.20
C VAL A 124 15.21 1.45 -3.73
N GLY A 125 15.06 0.51 -4.62
CA GLY A 125 14.96 -0.91 -4.26
C GLY A 125 16.31 -1.44 -3.75
N VAL A 126 16.27 -2.31 -2.74
CA VAL A 126 17.47 -2.95 -2.17
C VAL A 126 17.28 -4.46 -2.11
N VAL A 127 18.38 -5.17 -2.29
CA VAL A 127 18.38 -6.64 -2.22
C VAL A 127 18.59 -7.12 -0.80
#